data_9a767e1c9b21c3f99dfd321cb2631881
#
_entry.id   9a767e1c9b21c3f99dfd321cb2631881
#
_cell.length_a   1.000
_cell.length_b   1.000
_cell.length_c   1.000
_cell.angle_alpha   90.00
_cell.angle_beta   90.00
_cell.angle_gamma   90.00
#
_symmetry.space_group_name_H-M   'P 1'
#
loop_
_entity.id
_entity.type
_entity.pdbx_description
1 polymer ?
#
loop_
_entity_poly.entity_id
_entity_poly.type
_entity_poly.pdbx_seq_one_letter_code
_entity_poly.pdbx_strand_id
1 'polypeptide(L)'
;MVRGLYTAWTGLRNEEKRMDVVTNNMANADTTGYKKVDVTSQSFDRQLAVKIDDPTIGPNIKQGIGGVNLGVKIGETYYDMSQGNFRQTEDQYNLALSGSEFGSTGTTDKSGTTTTRYTRDGDFTVTRDGYLVTKDGDYVLAEGGNRIQIPNANLVKISVNQAGEIYSGNTYVAKLQLVDFQSYDALSSYGENMYEAVNGAVQTTAA
;
A
#
# COMPACT_ATOMS: atom_id res chain seq x y z
N MET A 1 29.28 0.39 30.44
CA MET A 1 28.11 -0.46 30.66
C MET A 1 26.82 0.17 30.08
N VAL A 2 26.55 1.47 30.29
CA VAL A 2 25.33 2.14 29.79
C VAL A 2 25.18 2.09 28.26
N ARG A 3 26.27 2.22 27.51
CA ARG A 3 26.24 2.16 26.02
C ARG A 3 25.75 0.82 25.48
N GLY A 4 26.25 -0.30 26.05
CA GLY A 4 25.82 -1.63 25.64
C GLY A 4 24.34 -1.87 25.94
N LEU A 5 23.84 -1.39 27.05
CA LEU A 5 22.44 -1.44 27.42
C LEU A 5 21.58 -0.65 26.42
N TYR A 6 22.03 0.55 26.01
CA TYR A 6 21.32 1.39 25.04
C TYR A 6 21.30 0.72 23.66
N THR A 7 22.43 0.18 23.20
CA THR A 7 22.50 -0.55 21.94
C THR A 7 21.58 -1.78 21.93
N ALA A 8 21.55 -2.53 23.03
CA ALA A 8 20.65 -3.67 23.18
C ALA A 8 19.17 -3.24 23.16
N TRP A 9 18.85 -2.13 23.84
CA TRP A 9 17.49 -1.58 23.85
C TRP A 9 17.05 -1.12 22.45
N THR A 10 17.92 -0.43 21.70
CA THR A 10 17.58 -0.02 20.33
C THR A 10 17.38 -1.22 19.41
N GLY A 11 18.19 -2.29 19.58
CA GLY A 11 17.99 -3.55 18.88
C GLY A 11 16.63 -4.18 19.18
N LEU A 12 16.26 -4.25 20.48
CA LEU A 12 14.95 -4.78 20.90
C LEU A 12 13.80 -3.99 20.28
N ARG A 13 13.86 -2.67 20.33
CA ARG A 13 12.83 -1.78 19.72
C ARG A 13 12.73 -1.96 18.21
N ASN A 14 13.86 -2.18 17.54
CA ASN A 14 13.86 -2.44 16.10
C ASN A 14 13.19 -3.78 15.79
N GLU A 15 13.48 -4.84 16.53
CA GLU A 15 12.84 -6.14 16.33
C GLU A 15 11.34 -6.13 16.71
N GLU A 16 10.94 -5.38 17.75
CA GLU A 16 9.53 -5.16 18.08
C GLU A 16 8.77 -4.56 16.89
N LYS A 17 9.32 -3.50 16.28
CA LYS A 17 8.70 -2.86 15.11
C LYS A 17 8.66 -3.77 13.87
N ARG A 18 9.71 -4.57 13.65
CA ARG A 18 9.70 -5.59 12.58
C ARG A 18 8.62 -6.64 12.84
N MET A 19 8.44 -7.05 14.09
CA MET A 19 7.38 -7.98 14.47
C MET A 19 5.99 -7.37 14.22
N ASP A 20 5.77 -6.09 14.53
CA ASP A 20 4.52 -5.37 14.23
C ASP A 20 4.17 -5.46 12.73
N VAL A 21 5.15 -5.23 11.85
CA VAL A 21 4.97 -5.29 10.40
C VAL A 21 4.67 -6.72 9.93
N VAL A 22 5.40 -7.72 10.43
CA VAL A 22 5.15 -9.13 10.10
C VAL A 22 3.74 -9.55 10.54
N THR A 23 3.32 -9.14 11.74
CA THR A 23 2.00 -9.44 12.27
C THR A 23 0.91 -8.80 11.44
N ASN A 24 1.10 -7.55 10.98
CA ASN A 24 0.18 -6.87 10.08
C ASN A 24 0.07 -7.59 8.73
N ASN A 25 1.21 -7.98 8.12
CA ASN A 25 1.20 -8.76 6.88
C ASN A 25 0.48 -10.11 7.05
N MET A 26 0.67 -10.76 8.22
CA MET A 26 0.01 -12.04 8.51
C MET A 26 -1.50 -11.86 8.68
N ALA A 27 -1.94 -10.80 9.36
CA ALA A 27 -3.36 -10.48 9.54
C ALA A 27 -4.06 -10.25 8.19
N ASN A 28 -3.34 -9.68 7.22
CA ASN A 28 -3.85 -9.35 5.88
C ASN A 28 -3.47 -10.39 4.80
N ALA A 29 -3.04 -11.60 5.19
CA ALA A 29 -2.64 -12.62 4.23
C ALA A 29 -3.78 -13.10 3.30
N ASP A 30 -5.02 -13.05 3.80
CA ASP A 30 -6.23 -13.41 3.04
C ASP A 30 -6.96 -12.19 2.45
N THR A 31 -6.47 -10.97 2.71
CA THR A 31 -7.06 -9.74 2.16
C THR A 31 -6.72 -9.60 0.68
N THR A 32 -7.74 -9.53 -0.18
CA THR A 32 -7.58 -9.36 -1.62
C THR A 32 -6.97 -7.98 -1.93
N GLY A 33 -6.04 -7.94 -2.88
CA GLY A 33 -5.39 -6.70 -3.29
C GLY A 33 -4.36 -6.13 -2.30
N TYR A 34 -4.18 -6.75 -1.12
CA TYR A 34 -3.18 -6.31 -0.15
C TYR A 34 -1.76 -6.42 -0.69
N LYS A 35 -0.95 -5.42 -0.42
CA LYS A 35 0.47 -5.37 -0.77
C LYS A 35 1.31 -5.45 0.49
N LYS A 36 2.20 -6.42 0.51
CA LYS A 36 3.10 -6.68 1.63
C LYS A 36 3.94 -5.45 1.96
N VAL A 37 4.04 -5.13 3.25
CA VAL A 37 4.92 -4.08 3.77
C VAL A 37 6.21 -4.72 4.23
N ASP A 38 7.34 -4.16 3.82
CA ASP A 38 8.65 -4.52 4.34
C ASP A 38 9.36 -3.32 4.97
N VAL A 39 10.26 -3.60 5.92
CA VAL A 39 10.96 -2.59 6.71
C VAL A 39 12.46 -2.86 6.66
N THR A 40 13.23 -1.81 6.36
CA THR A 40 14.68 -1.86 6.47
C THR A 40 15.15 -1.42 7.85
N SER A 41 16.27 -1.96 8.29
CA SER A 41 16.95 -1.53 9.52
C SER A 41 18.20 -0.75 9.13
N GLN A 42 18.36 0.41 9.72
CA GLN A 42 19.50 1.30 9.49
C GLN A 42 20.28 1.49 10.79
N SER A 43 21.60 1.48 10.71
CA SER A 43 22.43 1.85 11.86
C SER A 43 22.32 3.35 12.14
N PHE A 44 22.45 3.73 13.42
CA PHE A 44 22.65 5.15 13.74
C PHE A 44 23.94 5.69 13.15
N ASP A 45 23.98 6.99 12.91
CA ASP A 45 25.19 7.66 12.43
C ASP A 45 26.37 7.45 13.35
N ARG A 46 27.53 7.25 12.72
CA ARG A 46 28.76 6.99 13.43
C ARG A 46 29.26 8.25 14.13
N GLN A 47 29.38 8.22 15.43
CA GLN A 47 29.91 9.30 16.22
C GLN A 47 31.40 9.08 16.54
N LEU A 48 32.19 10.16 16.52
CA LEU A 48 33.58 10.11 16.91
C LEU A 48 33.69 9.95 18.42
N ALA A 49 34.32 8.85 18.85
CA ALA A 49 34.66 8.66 20.24
C ALA A 49 36.04 9.28 20.51
N VAL A 50 36.11 10.06 21.57
CA VAL A 50 37.35 10.68 22.03
C VAL A 50 37.69 10.23 23.46
N LYS A 51 38.94 10.00 23.69
CA LYS A 51 39.48 9.79 25.06
C LYS A 51 39.86 11.15 25.64
N ILE A 52 39.35 11.45 26.82
CA ILE A 52 39.60 12.71 27.52
C ILE A 52 40.45 12.36 28.75
N ASP A 53 41.41 13.22 29.08
CA ASP A 53 42.32 13.11 30.22
C ASP A 53 43.14 11.79 30.24
N ASP A 54 43.87 11.55 29.15
CA ASP A 54 44.86 10.49 29.14
C ASP A 54 46.17 11.00 29.79
N PRO A 55 46.56 10.45 30.92
CA PRO A 55 47.78 10.89 31.66
C PRO A 55 49.05 10.69 30.84
N THR A 56 49.01 9.85 29.77
CA THR A 56 50.18 9.59 28.93
C THR A 56 50.41 10.64 27.86
N ILE A 57 49.40 11.48 27.54
CA ILE A 57 49.43 12.42 26.42
C ILE A 57 49.45 13.89 26.92
N GLY A 58 49.08 14.12 28.16
CA GLY A 58 49.01 15.43 28.80
C GLY A 58 47.60 15.94 29.06
N PRO A 59 47.44 16.93 29.94
CA PRO A 59 46.13 17.44 30.32
C PRO A 59 45.44 18.16 29.16
N ASN A 60 44.14 17.95 29.02
CA ASN A 60 43.26 18.56 28.02
C ASN A 60 43.48 18.16 26.55
N ILE A 61 44.25 17.14 26.23
CA ILE A 61 44.38 16.63 24.87
C ILE A 61 43.29 15.59 24.60
N LYS A 62 42.45 15.85 23.58
CA LYS A 62 41.41 14.93 23.12
C LYS A 62 41.98 14.04 22.02
N GLN A 63 42.15 12.75 22.30
CA GLN A 63 42.58 11.76 21.31
C GLN A 63 41.36 11.04 20.75
N GLY A 64 41.19 11.04 19.42
CA GLY A 64 40.21 10.24 18.75
C GLY A 64 40.52 8.76 18.86
N ILE A 65 39.62 7.96 19.39
CA ILE A 65 39.75 6.50 19.53
C ILE A 65 38.94 5.71 18.52
N GLY A 66 38.39 6.40 17.53
CA GLY A 66 37.62 5.80 16.44
C GLY A 66 36.13 6.18 16.46
N GLY A 67 35.36 5.55 15.61
CA GLY A 67 33.91 5.80 15.52
C GLY A 67 33.13 4.78 16.33
N VAL A 68 32.09 5.26 17.00
CA VAL A 68 31.13 4.43 17.76
C VAL A 68 29.76 4.52 17.10
N ASN A 69 29.12 3.37 16.94
CA ASN A 69 27.73 3.27 16.54
C ASN A 69 26.87 3.00 17.79
N LEU A 70 25.73 3.70 17.91
CA LEU A 70 24.85 3.63 19.08
C LEU A 70 23.70 2.63 18.91
N GLY A 71 23.74 1.79 17.88
CA GLY A 71 22.74 0.75 17.63
C GLY A 71 22.04 0.92 16.29
N VAL A 72 20.79 0.45 16.23
CA VAL A 72 19.97 0.41 15.00
C VAL A 72 18.65 1.13 15.20
N LYS A 73 18.10 1.61 14.10
CA LYS A 73 16.77 2.21 14.01
C LYS A 73 16.04 1.64 12.79
N ILE A 74 14.74 1.78 12.74
CA ILE A 74 13.98 1.58 11.52
C ILE A 74 14.46 2.60 10.48
N GLY A 75 14.81 2.13 9.30
CA GLY A 75 15.16 2.95 8.15
C GLY A 75 13.90 3.35 7.39
N GLU A 76 13.65 2.67 6.29
CA GLU A 76 12.52 2.94 5.39
C GLU A 76 11.52 1.80 5.45
N THR A 77 10.25 2.17 5.24
CA THR A 77 9.14 1.23 5.04
C THR A 77 8.73 1.32 3.57
N TYR A 78 8.60 0.20 2.90
CA TYR A 78 8.20 0.15 1.50
C TYR A 78 7.18 -0.95 1.25
N TYR A 79 6.38 -0.75 0.19
CA TYR A 79 5.37 -1.71 -0.27
C TYR A 79 5.93 -2.55 -1.41
N ASP A 80 5.76 -3.86 -1.33
CA ASP A 80 6.06 -4.77 -2.43
C ASP A 80 4.87 -4.78 -3.40
N MET A 81 4.99 -4.04 -4.49
CA MET A 81 3.94 -3.90 -5.51
C MET A 81 3.92 -5.05 -6.53
N SER A 82 4.74 -6.09 -6.33
CA SER A 82 4.77 -7.25 -7.22
C SER A 82 3.39 -7.90 -7.39
N GLN A 83 3.18 -8.52 -8.56
CA GLN A 83 1.95 -9.25 -8.86
C GLN A 83 1.86 -10.52 -8.05
N GLY A 84 0.75 -10.68 -7.31
CA GLY A 84 0.41 -11.90 -6.60
C GLY A 84 -0.22 -12.96 -7.51
N ASN A 85 -0.47 -14.14 -6.94
CA ASN A 85 -1.14 -15.22 -7.64
C ASN A 85 -2.64 -14.96 -7.76
N PHE A 86 -3.22 -15.34 -8.91
CA PHE A 86 -4.66 -15.30 -9.12
C PHE A 86 -5.32 -16.51 -8.47
N ARG A 87 -6.46 -16.26 -7.83
CA ARG A 87 -7.33 -17.29 -7.29
C ARG A 87 -8.68 -17.20 -7.97
N GLN A 88 -9.09 -18.27 -8.64
CA GLN A 88 -10.40 -18.34 -9.27
C GLN A 88 -11.48 -18.50 -8.19
N THR A 89 -12.54 -17.71 -8.31
CA THR A 89 -13.74 -17.74 -7.49
C THR A 89 -14.97 -18.02 -8.35
N GLU A 90 -16.09 -18.39 -7.73
CA GLU A 90 -17.35 -18.65 -8.44
C GLU A 90 -18.23 -17.38 -8.58
N ASP A 91 -17.85 -16.29 -7.91
CA ASP A 91 -18.58 -15.03 -7.94
C ASP A 91 -18.36 -14.28 -9.25
N GLN A 92 -19.47 -13.93 -9.90
CA GLN A 92 -19.43 -13.26 -11.20
C GLN A 92 -18.94 -11.81 -11.16
N TYR A 93 -18.88 -11.20 -9.98
CA TYR A 93 -18.44 -9.82 -9.78
C TYR A 93 -16.98 -9.72 -9.37
N ASN A 94 -16.34 -10.86 -9.12
CA ASN A 94 -14.92 -10.88 -8.77
C ASN A 94 -14.07 -10.73 -10.01
N LEU A 95 -13.24 -9.69 -10.02
CA LEU A 95 -12.35 -9.33 -11.11
C LEU A 95 -10.91 -9.35 -10.63
N ALA A 96 -9.98 -9.70 -11.50
CA ALA A 96 -8.56 -9.66 -11.18
C ALA A 96 -7.83 -8.78 -12.19
N LEU A 97 -6.99 -7.88 -11.67
CA LEU A 97 -6.11 -7.04 -12.47
C LEU A 97 -4.78 -7.75 -12.71
N SER A 98 -4.38 -7.86 -13.99
CA SER A 98 -3.09 -8.40 -14.41
C SER A 98 -2.21 -7.26 -14.89
N GLY A 99 -1.07 -7.05 -14.22
CA GLY A 99 -0.15 -5.97 -14.57
C GLY A 99 0.09 -5.00 -13.41
N SER A 100 0.49 -3.78 -13.73
CA SER A 100 0.81 -2.71 -12.75
C SER A 100 -0.38 -1.82 -12.37
N GLU A 101 -1.48 -1.95 -13.04
CA GLU A 101 -2.63 -1.05 -12.98
C GLU A 101 -3.44 -1.16 -11.69
N PHE A 102 -4.14 -0.09 -11.35
CA PHE A 102 -5.08 0.00 -10.24
C PHE A 102 -6.47 0.34 -10.74
N GLY A 103 -7.49 -0.27 -10.15
CA GLY A 103 -8.88 0.16 -10.32
C GLY A 103 -9.15 1.43 -9.52
N SER A 104 -9.89 2.36 -10.11
CA SER A 104 -10.31 3.57 -9.40
C SER A 104 -11.64 3.35 -8.68
N THR A 105 -11.66 3.69 -7.40
CA THR A 105 -12.86 3.67 -6.55
C THR A 105 -13.17 5.06 -6.03
N GLY A 106 -14.44 5.38 -5.89
CA GLY A 106 -14.91 6.64 -5.33
C GLY A 106 -15.50 6.44 -3.94
N THR A 107 -14.81 6.89 -2.93
CA THR A 107 -15.34 6.99 -1.57
C THR A 107 -16.11 8.29 -1.41
N THR A 108 -17.33 8.20 -0.88
CA THR A 108 -18.12 9.40 -0.58
C THR A 108 -18.14 9.67 0.92
N ASP A 109 -17.59 10.78 1.34
CA ASP A 109 -17.58 11.21 2.74
C ASP A 109 -18.98 11.56 3.24
N LYS A 110 -19.15 11.64 4.56
CA LYS A 110 -20.39 12.12 5.22
C LYS A 110 -20.81 13.51 4.77
N SER A 111 -19.89 14.31 4.24
CA SER A 111 -20.14 15.64 3.67
C SER A 111 -20.63 15.60 2.22
N GLY A 112 -20.71 14.43 1.59
CA GLY A 112 -21.09 14.26 0.19
C GLY A 112 -19.95 14.48 -0.82
N THR A 113 -18.73 14.70 -0.35
CA THR A 113 -17.56 14.85 -1.22
C THR A 113 -17.07 13.47 -1.66
N THR A 114 -16.93 13.26 -2.97
CA THR A 114 -16.36 12.03 -3.51
C THR A 114 -14.86 12.19 -3.71
N THR A 115 -14.08 11.37 -3.02
CA THR A 115 -12.63 11.29 -3.20
C THR A 115 -12.29 10.05 -4.01
N THR A 116 -11.47 10.19 -5.05
CA THR A 116 -11.00 9.07 -5.84
C THR A 116 -9.86 8.38 -5.13
N ARG A 117 -9.96 7.07 -4.95
CA ARG A 117 -8.93 6.19 -4.42
C ARG A 117 -8.63 5.08 -5.40
N TYR A 118 -7.54 4.40 -5.19
CA TYR A 118 -7.03 3.37 -6.09
C TYR A 118 -6.87 2.08 -5.33
N THR A 119 -7.33 0.98 -5.92
CA THR A 119 -7.23 -0.34 -5.29
C THR A 119 -6.84 -1.40 -6.30
N ARG A 120 -6.24 -2.47 -5.82
CA ARG A 120 -6.07 -3.74 -6.54
C ARG A 120 -7.03 -4.82 -6.07
N ASP A 121 -7.92 -4.47 -5.17
CA ASP A 121 -9.00 -5.34 -4.79
C ASP A 121 -9.98 -5.51 -5.96
N GLY A 122 -10.32 -6.74 -6.25
CA GLY A 122 -11.28 -7.09 -7.28
C GLY A 122 -12.51 -7.80 -6.74
N ASP A 123 -12.69 -7.82 -5.42
CA ASP A 123 -13.82 -8.45 -4.77
C ASP A 123 -14.97 -7.44 -4.65
N PHE A 124 -15.76 -7.39 -5.74
CA PHE A 124 -16.86 -6.44 -5.87
C PHE A 124 -18.21 -7.08 -5.59
N THR A 125 -19.16 -6.24 -5.25
CA THR A 125 -20.57 -6.61 -5.06
C THR A 125 -21.48 -5.57 -5.72
N VAL A 126 -22.76 -5.89 -5.87
CA VAL A 126 -23.72 -4.98 -6.49
C VAL A 126 -24.79 -4.61 -5.47
N THR A 127 -25.04 -3.30 -5.35
CA THR A 127 -26.11 -2.77 -4.49
C THR A 127 -27.48 -3.10 -5.05
N ARG A 128 -28.56 -2.89 -4.23
CA ARG A 128 -29.94 -3.03 -4.69
C ARG A 128 -30.29 -2.12 -5.88
N ASP A 129 -29.62 -0.98 -5.96
CA ASP A 129 -29.82 0.02 -7.02
C ASP A 129 -28.99 -0.31 -8.28
N GLY A 130 -28.26 -1.42 -8.26
CA GLY A 130 -27.45 -1.89 -9.39
C GLY A 130 -26.06 -1.27 -9.50
N TYR A 131 -25.58 -0.54 -8.48
CA TYR A 131 -24.23 0.01 -8.50
C TYR A 131 -23.19 -1.02 -8.10
N LEU A 132 -22.08 -1.05 -8.85
CA LEU A 132 -20.91 -1.86 -8.53
C LEU A 132 -20.13 -1.19 -7.39
N VAL A 133 -19.91 -1.91 -6.30
CA VAL A 133 -19.22 -1.41 -5.10
C VAL A 133 -18.22 -2.44 -4.56
N THR A 134 -17.24 -1.97 -3.80
CA THR A 134 -16.36 -2.82 -2.99
C THR A 134 -17.15 -3.40 -1.79
N LYS A 135 -16.55 -4.33 -1.07
CA LYS A 135 -17.13 -4.86 0.19
C LYS A 135 -17.37 -3.77 1.24
N ASP A 136 -16.57 -2.72 1.24
CA ASP A 136 -16.68 -1.58 2.16
C ASP A 136 -17.77 -0.58 1.75
N GLY A 137 -18.36 -0.76 0.56
CA GLY A 137 -19.44 0.08 0.05
C GLY A 137 -18.98 1.24 -0.83
N ASP A 138 -17.72 1.29 -1.20
CA ASP A 138 -17.16 2.30 -2.11
C ASP A 138 -17.51 2.01 -3.56
N TYR A 139 -17.93 3.04 -4.30
CA TYR A 139 -18.35 2.89 -5.70
C TYR A 139 -17.15 2.67 -6.61
N VAL A 140 -17.26 1.69 -7.49
CA VAL A 140 -16.30 1.50 -8.59
C VAL A 140 -16.57 2.53 -9.67
N LEU A 141 -15.50 3.17 -10.16
CA LEU A 141 -15.61 4.24 -11.14
C LEU A 141 -15.34 3.74 -12.55
N ALA A 142 -16.15 4.23 -13.48
CA ALA A 142 -15.96 4.09 -14.91
C ALA A 142 -14.98 5.13 -15.44
N GLU A 143 -14.48 4.93 -16.63
CA GLU A 143 -13.74 5.93 -17.40
C GLU A 143 -14.55 7.23 -17.47
N GLY A 144 -13.94 8.33 -16.98
CA GLY A 144 -14.63 9.62 -16.80
C GLY A 144 -15.16 9.88 -15.38
N GLY A 145 -14.89 9.01 -14.40
CA GLY A 145 -15.19 9.24 -12.98
C GLY A 145 -16.65 9.00 -12.59
N ASN A 146 -17.47 8.43 -13.46
CA ASN A 146 -18.86 8.11 -13.18
C ASN A 146 -18.98 6.78 -12.44
N ARG A 147 -20.01 6.63 -11.61
CA ARG A 147 -20.32 5.36 -10.92
C ARG A 147 -20.84 4.34 -11.94
N ILE A 148 -20.39 3.10 -11.83
CA ILE A 148 -20.84 2.01 -12.69
C ILE A 148 -22.17 1.49 -12.19
N GLN A 149 -23.20 1.56 -13.03
CA GLN A 149 -24.51 1.00 -12.76
C GLN A 149 -24.81 -0.14 -13.73
N ILE A 150 -25.05 -1.33 -13.21
CA ILE A 150 -25.33 -2.54 -13.98
C ILE A 150 -26.87 -2.74 -14.04
N PRO A 151 -27.49 -2.58 -15.19
CA PRO A 151 -28.92 -2.82 -15.32
C PRO A 151 -29.20 -4.33 -15.16
N ASN A 152 -30.27 -4.66 -14.41
CA ASN A 152 -30.73 -6.05 -14.20
C ASN A 152 -29.64 -6.98 -13.62
N ALA A 153 -28.78 -6.49 -12.73
CA ALA A 153 -27.66 -7.22 -12.15
C ALA A 153 -28.03 -8.62 -11.58
N ASN A 154 -29.25 -8.78 -11.09
CA ASN A 154 -29.73 -10.04 -10.52
C ASN A 154 -30.21 -11.06 -11.57
N LEU A 155 -30.40 -10.67 -12.82
CA LEU A 155 -31.02 -11.49 -13.85
C LEU A 155 -30.07 -11.88 -14.99
N VAL A 156 -29.00 -11.11 -15.19
CA VAL A 156 -28.08 -11.28 -16.32
C VAL A 156 -26.64 -11.43 -15.81
N LYS A 157 -25.93 -12.41 -16.36
CA LYS A 157 -24.50 -12.55 -16.08
C LYS A 157 -23.72 -11.41 -16.68
N ILE A 158 -22.80 -10.86 -15.91
CA ILE A 158 -21.83 -9.91 -16.42
C ILE A 158 -20.63 -10.64 -17.01
N SER A 159 -20.04 -10.02 -18.03
CA SER A 159 -18.75 -10.41 -18.58
C SER A 159 -17.86 -9.17 -18.72
N VAL A 160 -16.58 -9.35 -18.46
CA VAL A 160 -15.59 -8.27 -18.61
C VAL A 160 -14.54 -8.75 -19.58
N ASN A 161 -14.19 -7.91 -20.54
CA ASN A 161 -13.14 -8.21 -21.51
C ASN A 161 -11.77 -7.74 -20.99
N GLN A 162 -10.70 -8.07 -21.71
CA GLN A 162 -9.33 -7.67 -21.35
C GLN A 162 -9.08 -6.16 -21.40
N ALA A 163 -9.94 -5.40 -22.09
CA ALA A 163 -9.86 -3.93 -22.13
C ALA A 163 -10.59 -3.26 -20.95
N GLY A 164 -11.10 -4.04 -19.99
CA GLY A 164 -11.84 -3.52 -18.83
C GLY A 164 -13.28 -3.09 -19.14
N GLU A 165 -13.83 -3.46 -20.30
CA GLU A 165 -15.22 -3.16 -20.64
C GLU A 165 -16.16 -4.20 -20.02
N ILE A 166 -17.19 -3.70 -19.35
CA ILE A 166 -18.22 -4.49 -18.67
C ILE A 166 -19.44 -4.61 -19.60
N TYR A 167 -19.88 -5.84 -19.77
CA TYR A 167 -21.09 -6.19 -20.51
C TYR A 167 -22.10 -6.88 -19.60
N SER A 168 -23.36 -6.48 -19.69
CA SER A 168 -24.50 -7.21 -19.12
C SER A 168 -25.18 -8.00 -20.24
N GLY A 169 -24.90 -9.30 -20.32
CA GLY A 169 -25.23 -10.11 -21.47
C GLY A 169 -24.53 -9.62 -22.76
N ASN A 170 -25.28 -9.05 -23.71
CA ASN A 170 -24.73 -8.49 -24.95
C ASN A 170 -24.70 -6.95 -24.97
N THR A 171 -25.08 -6.30 -23.86
CA THR A 171 -25.16 -4.84 -23.81
C THR A 171 -23.94 -4.28 -23.12
N TYR A 172 -23.23 -3.36 -23.76
CA TYR A 172 -22.15 -2.60 -23.14
C TYR A 172 -22.71 -1.71 -22.01
N VAL A 173 -22.07 -1.76 -20.85
CA VAL A 173 -22.45 -0.99 -19.66
C VAL A 173 -21.50 0.17 -19.43
N ALA A 174 -20.23 -0.15 -19.20
CA ALA A 174 -19.21 0.84 -18.90
C ALA A 174 -17.82 0.22 -19.08
N LYS A 175 -16.78 1.07 -19.10
CA LYS A 175 -15.39 0.66 -19.03
C LYS A 175 -14.85 1.03 -17.67
N LEU A 176 -14.13 0.11 -17.00
CA LEU A 176 -13.45 0.35 -15.73
C LEU A 176 -12.39 1.44 -15.90
N GLN A 177 -12.29 2.32 -14.92
CA GLN A 177 -11.20 3.29 -14.89
C GLN A 177 -9.96 2.62 -14.29
N LEU A 178 -9.05 2.21 -15.18
CA LEU A 178 -7.76 1.65 -14.82
C LEU A 178 -6.68 2.73 -14.94
N VAL A 179 -5.86 2.85 -13.92
CA VAL A 179 -4.81 3.88 -13.83
C VAL A 179 -3.51 3.21 -13.39
N ASP A 180 -2.42 3.57 -14.02
CA ASP A 180 -1.07 3.22 -13.57
C ASP A 180 -0.33 4.47 -13.08
N PHE A 181 0.73 4.28 -12.30
CA PHE A 181 1.53 5.35 -11.73
C PHE A 181 2.99 5.19 -12.13
N GLN A 182 3.63 6.27 -12.54
CA GLN A 182 5.06 6.27 -12.87
C GLN A 182 5.95 5.96 -11.67
N SER A 183 5.51 6.34 -10.45
CA SER A 183 6.19 6.03 -9.21
C SER A 183 5.16 5.68 -8.14
N TYR A 184 5.34 4.52 -7.52
CA TYR A 184 4.48 4.08 -6.42
C TYR A 184 4.82 4.76 -5.08
N ASP A 185 5.98 5.44 -4.98
CA ASP A 185 6.35 6.22 -3.80
C ASP A 185 5.42 7.41 -3.57
N ALA A 186 4.70 7.85 -4.63
CA ALA A 186 3.70 8.90 -4.56
C ALA A 186 2.31 8.41 -4.14
N LEU A 187 2.18 7.14 -3.76
CA LEU A 187 0.95 6.56 -3.24
C LEU A 187 1.02 6.44 -1.72
N SER A 188 0.04 7.00 -1.04
CA SER A 188 -0.17 6.80 0.40
C SER A 188 -1.20 5.69 0.61
N SER A 189 -0.90 4.74 1.47
CA SER A 189 -1.86 3.71 1.85
C SER A 189 -3.03 4.31 2.64
N TYR A 190 -4.23 3.90 2.29
CA TYR A 190 -5.47 4.22 3.00
C TYR A 190 -6.22 2.93 3.33
N GLY A 191 -6.29 2.61 4.61
CA GLY A 191 -6.86 1.33 5.05
C GLY A 191 -5.97 0.13 4.69
N GLU A 192 -6.59 -0.98 4.33
CA GLU A 192 -5.90 -2.26 4.14
C GLU A 192 -5.43 -2.48 2.69
N ASN A 193 -6.23 -2.07 1.69
CA ASN A 193 -6.02 -2.38 0.27
C ASN A 193 -6.28 -1.21 -0.68
N MET A 194 -6.44 0.02 -0.14
CA MET A 194 -6.64 1.23 -0.94
C MET A 194 -5.42 2.14 -0.88
N TYR A 195 -5.28 2.96 -1.91
CA TYR A 195 -4.20 3.93 -2.04
C TYR A 195 -4.77 5.29 -2.45
N GLU A 196 -4.19 6.33 -1.93
CA GLU A 196 -4.48 7.72 -2.29
C GLU A 196 -3.26 8.34 -2.94
N ALA A 197 -3.46 9.00 -4.08
CA ALA A 197 -2.38 9.69 -4.77
C ALA A 197 -2.02 10.98 -4.03
N VAL A 198 -0.78 11.10 -3.60
CA VAL A 198 -0.25 12.33 -2.99
C VAL A 198 0.05 13.34 -4.09
N ASN A 199 0.00 14.63 -3.75
CA ASN A 199 0.31 15.72 -4.69
C ASN A 199 1.64 15.48 -5.42
N GLY A 200 1.57 15.40 -6.76
CA GLY A 200 2.71 15.10 -7.63
C GLY A 200 2.72 13.70 -8.23
N ALA A 201 1.78 12.83 -7.86
CA ALA A 201 1.63 11.53 -8.50
C ALA A 201 1.22 11.71 -9.98
N VAL A 202 2.07 11.27 -10.89
CA VAL A 202 1.77 11.29 -12.33
C VAL A 202 1.02 10.01 -12.68
N GLN A 203 -0.24 10.18 -13.05
CA GLN A 203 -1.09 9.10 -13.52
C GLN A 203 -0.84 8.86 -15.02
N THR A 204 -0.76 7.59 -15.39
CA THR A 204 -0.73 7.16 -16.78
C THR A 204 -2.00 6.37 -17.02
N THR A 205 -2.79 6.73 -18.02
CA THR A 205 -3.97 5.94 -18.39
C THR A 205 -3.49 4.58 -18.91
N ALA A 206 -4.10 3.51 -18.44
CA ALA A 206 -3.87 2.17 -18.97
C ALA A 206 -4.23 2.11 -20.44
N ALA A 207 -3.42 1.45 -21.24
CA ALA A 207 -3.58 1.31 -22.68
C ALA A 207 -4.59 0.21 -23.03
#